data_6b498b9e1a57d2259fb4bb0badf1a9a8
#
_entry.id   6b498b9e1a57d2259fb4bb0badf1a9a8
#
_cell.length_a   1.000
_cell.length_b   1.000
_cell.length_c   1.000
_cell.angle_alpha   90.00
_cell.angle_beta   90.00
_cell.angle_gamma   90.00
#
_symmetry.space_group_name_H-M   'P 1'
#
loop_
_entity.id
_entity.type
_entity.pdbx_description
1 polymer ?
#
loop_
_entity_poly.entity_id
_entity_poly.type
_entity_poly.pdbx_seq_one_letter_code
_entity_poly.pdbx_strand_id
1 'polypeptide(L)'
;MGRLAERFPNMSWIIAHAGGSYAFAEEVASCIVEHPNVYAELTLTPVTNRVVEYLVEATDDEHVLFGTDAPMRDPRQQLGWVLWADLPMESKGKVLGLNFKRIVDRALRP
;
A
#
# COMPACT_ATOMS: atom_id res chain seq x y z
N MET A 1 5.05 -14.01 4.25
CA MET A 1 5.26 -13.28 2.97
C MET A 1 6.75 -13.24 2.60
N GLY A 2 7.66 -12.88 3.48
CA GLY A 2 9.10 -12.69 3.18
C GLY A 2 9.75 -13.82 2.38
N ARG A 3 9.60 -15.08 2.78
CA ARG A 3 10.17 -16.22 2.03
C ARG A 3 9.73 -16.32 0.56
N LEU A 4 8.53 -15.84 0.22
CA LEU A 4 8.06 -15.77 -1.17
C LEU A 4 8.70 -14.59 -1.91
N ALA A 5 8.82 -13.45 -1.26
CA ALA A 5 9.47 -12.27 -1.81
C ALA A 5 10.94 -12.54 -2.15
N GLU A 6 11.67 -13.22 -1.27
CA GLU A 6 13.06 -13.67 -1.52
C GLU A 6 13.16 -14.67 -2.68
N ARG A 7 12.26 -15.65 -2.70
CA ARG A 7 12.28 -16.70 -3.73
C ARG A 7 11.95 -16.18 -5.12
N PHE A 8 11.13 -15.12 -5.21
CA PHE A 8 10.67 -14.55 -6.47
C PHE A 8 10.91 -13.03 -6.49
N PRO A 9 12.17 -12.58 -6.57
CA PRO A 9 12.51 -11.16 -6.42
C PRO A 9 11.99 -10.27 -7.56
N ASN A 10 11.68 -10.85 -8.71
CA ASN A 10 11.14 -10.12 -9.87
C ASN A 10 9.60 -9.97 -9.84
N MET A 11 8.92 -10.59 -8.86
CA MET A 11 7.49 -10.45 -8.66
C MET A 11 7.19 -9.33 -7.67
N SER A 12 6.15 -8.55 -7.95
CA SER A 12 5.59 -7.60 -6.99
C SER A 12 4.56 -8.31 -6.12
N TRP A 13 4.77 -8.29 -4.81
CA TRP A 13 3.89 -8.91 -3.81
C TRP A 13 3.07 -7.83 -3.12
N ILE A 14 1.75 -7.90 -3.26
CA ILE A 14 0.83 -6.92 -2.69
C ILE A 14 0.13 -7.55 -1.48
N ILE A 15 0.34 -6.95 -0.30
CA ILE A 15 -0.33 -7.37 0.94
C ILE A 15 -1.59 -6.52 1.08
N ALA A 16 -2.74 -7.15 0.88
CA ALA A 16 -4.03 -6.49 1.03
C ALA A 16 -4.36 -6.19 2.50
N HIS A 17 -5.21 -5.19 2.73
CA HIS A 17 -5.73 -4.81 4.05
C HIS A 17 -4.66 -4.32 5.05
N ALA A 18 -3.55 -3.79 4.55
CA ALA A 18 -2.41 -3.38 5.37
C ALA A 18 -2.74 -2.32 6.42
N GLY A 19 -3.79 -1.53 6.18
CA GLY A 19 -4.24 -0.47 7.09
C GLY A 19 -5.26 -0.91 8.15
N GLY A 20 -5.58 -2.19 8.27
CA GLY A 20 -6.66 -2.69 9.13
C GLY A 20 -6.44 -2.56 10.63
N SER A 21 -5.20 -2.52 11.08
CA SER A 21 -4.80 -2.22 12.46
C SER A 21 -3.33 -1.79 12.47
N TYR A 22 -2.91 -1.11 13.52
CA TYR A 22 -1.49 -0.77 13.69
C TYR A 22 -0.61 -2.01 13.79
N ALA A 23 -1.01 -3.03 14.54
CA ALA A 23 -0.22 -4.26 14.68
C ALA A 23 0.04 -4.92 13.32
N PHE A 24 -0.96 -4.98 12.45
CA PHE A 24 -0.77 -5.53 11.11
C PHE A 24 0.05 -4.60 10.22
N ALA A 25 -0.16 -3.28 10.30
CA ALA A 25 0.64 -2.30 9.58
C ALA A 25 2.14 -2.38 9.95
N GLU A 26 2.47 -2.60 11.22
CA GLU A 26 3.84 -2.82 11.69
C GLU A 26 4.48 -4.07 11.07
N GLU A 27 3.75 -5.19 11.04
CA GLU A 27 4.22 -6.42 10.40
C GLU A 27 4.45 -6.23 8.89
N VAL A 28 3.53 -5.54 8.21
CA VAL A 28 3.63 -5.25 6.79
C VAL A 28 4.80 -4.31 6.50
N ALA A 29 4.94 -3.23 7.28
CA ALA A 29 6.05 -2.27 7.14
C ALA A 29 7.41 -2.96 7.32
N SER A 30 7.56 -3.81 8.35
CA SER A 30 8.78 -4.59 8.56
C SER A 30 9.09 -5.49 7.36
N CYS A 31 8.08 -6.13 6.78
CA CYS A 31 8.25 -6.97 5.60
C CYS A 31 8.68 -6.16 4.36
N ILE A 32 8.16 -4.94 4.18
CA ILE A 32 8.53 -4.06 3.07
C ILE A 32 9.98 -3.58 3.19
N VAL A 33 10.40 -3.19 4.40
CA VAL A 33 11.79 -2.76 4.66
C VAL A 33 12.80 -3.85 4.32
N GLU A 34 12.46 -5.11 4.62
CA GLU A 34 13.32 -6.26 4.30
C GLU A 34 13.24 -6.69 2.83
N HIS A 35 12.11 -6.45 2.16
CA HIS A 35 11.82 -6.95 0.82
C HIS A 35 11.23 -5.85 -0.08
N PRO A 36 12.03 -5.15 -0.89
CA PRO A 36 11.59 -4.01 -1.69
C PRO A 36 10.63 -4.35 -2.84
N ASN A 37 10.30 -5.61 -3.04
CA ASN A 37 9.27 -6.08 -3.97
C ASN A 37 7.92 -6.36 -3.30
N VAL A 38 7.76 -5.98 -2.02
CA VAL A 38 6.52 -6.09 -1.25
C VAL A 38 5.87 -4.71 -1.13
N TYR A 39 4.55 -4.66 -1.21
CA TYR A 39 3.73 -3.45 -1.17
C TYR A 39 2.58 -3.61 -0.19
N ALA A 40 2.23 -2.53 0.51
CA ALA A 40 1.05 -2.43 1.36
C ALA A 40 -0.14 -1.91 0.55
N GLU A 41 -1.29 -2.56 0.62
CA GLU A 41 -2.50 -2.12 -0.05
C GLU A 41 -3.60 -1.82 0.98
N LEU A 42 -4.32 -0.70 0.77
CA LEU A 42 -5.16 -0.06 1.79
C LEU A 42 -6.62 -0.53 1.80
N THR A 43 -7.02 -1.42 0.90
CA THR A 43 -8.40 -1.92 0.87
C THR A 43 -8.83 -2.44 2.24
N LEU A 44 -9.79 -1.80 2.88
CA LEU A 44 -10.41 -2.32 4.09
C LEU A 44 -11.61 -1.48 4.55
N THR A 45 -12.47 -2.06 5.40
CA THR A 45 -13.62 -1.37 5.98
C THR A 45 -13.26 -0.42 7.13
N PRO A 46 -12.47 -0.82 8.14
CA PRO A 46 -12.05 0.13 9.16
C PRO A 46 -11.01 1.10 8.59
N VAL A 47 -11.26 2.38 8.81
CA VAL A 47 -10.29 3.45 8.54
C VAL A 47 -9.54 3.72 9.83
N THR A 48 -8.39 3.09 10.01
CA THR A 48 -7.54 3.27 11.20
C THR A 48 -6.89 4.64 11.15
N ASN A 49 -7.06 5.42 12.22
CA ASN A 49 -6.52 6.77 12.29
C ASN A 49 -5.01 6.80 12.07
N ARG A 50 -4.52 7.67 11.17
CA ARG A 50 -3.11 7.92 10.85
C ARG A 50 -2.29 6.69 10.39
N VAL A 51 -2.92 5.60 10.02
CA VAL A 51 -2.16 4.41 9.57
C VAL A 51 -1.57 4.59 8.17
N VAL A 52 -2.16 5.43 7.32
CA VAL A 52 -1.59 5.76 6.00
C VAL A 52 -0.28 6.51 6.17
N GLU A 53 -0.27 7.53 7.05
CA GLU A 53 0.94 8.27 7.42
C GLU A 53 1.99 7.34 8.02
N TYR A 54 1.57 6.48 8.95
CA TYR A 54 2.47 5.50 9.57
C TYR A 54 3.14 4.59 8.54
N LEU A 55 2.39 4.01 7.60
CA LEU A 55 2.94 3.14 6.56
C LEU A 55 3.95 3.88 5.68
N VAL A 56 3.64 5.12 5.29
CA VAL A 56 4.56 5.96 4.51
C VAL A 56 5.82 6.33 5.30
N GLU A 57 5.68 6.68 6.59
CA GLU A 57 6.82 7.02 7.46
C GLU A 57 7.72 5.81 7.76
N ALA A 58 7.10 4.64 7.98
CA ALA A 58 7.82 3.41 8.33
C ALA A 58 8.48 2.73 7.13
N THR A 59 8.01 3.00 5.93
CA THR A 59 8.57 2.45 4.67
C THR A 59 9.02 3.56 3.73
N ASP A 60 8.16 3.98 2.84
CA ASP A 60 8.23 5.15 1.96
C ASP A 60 6.88 5.34 1.23
N ASP A 61 6.76 6.41 0.46
CA ASP A 61 5.54 6.71 -0.31
C ASP A 61 5.41 5.92 -1.63
N GLU A 62 6.38 5.07 -1.95
CA GLU A 62 6.39 4.25 -3.17
C GLU A 62 5.86 2.82 -2.97
N HIS A 63 5.76 2.38 -1.72
CA HIS A 63 5.34 1.02 -1.37
C HIS A 63 3.91 0.93 -0.82
N VAL A 64 3.20 2.06 -0.73
CA VAL A 64 1.79 2.10 -0.30
C VAL A 64 0.88 2.25 -1.51
N LEU A 65 -0.14 1.41 -1.61
CA LEU A 65 -1.08 1.32 -2.73
C LEU A 65 -2.51 1.58 -2.27
N PHE A 66 -3.23 2.34 -3.07
CA PHE A 66 -4.66 2.57 -2.89
C PHE A 66 -5.49 1.41 -3.43
N GLY A 67 -6.52 1.01 -2.68
CA GLY A 67 -7.55 0.08 -3.10
C GLY A 67 -8.86 0.36 -2.39
N THR A 68 -9.98 -0.14 -2.91
CA THR A 68 -11.31 0.22 -2.45
C THR A 68 -12.22 -0.97 -2.13
N ASP A 69 -11.88 -2.16 -2.57
CA ASP A 69 -12.73 -3.34 -2.51
C ASP A 69 -14.09 -3.16 -3.27
N ALA A 70 -14.11 -2.22 -4.23
CA ALA A 70 -15.30 -2.02 -5.07
C ALA A 70 -15.55 -3.26 -5.95
N PRO A 71 -16.81 -3.65 -6.19
CA PRO A 71 -18.05 -2.98 -5.82
C PRO A 71 -18.59 -3.37 -4.42
N MET A 72 -17.89 -4.21 -3.66
CA MET A 72 -18.35 -4.66 -2.34
C MET A 72 -18.38 -3.50 -1.33
N ARG A 73 -17.48 -2.54 -1.46
CA ARG A 73 -17.34 -1.37 -0.57
C ARG A 73 -17.54 -0.07 -1.32
N ASP A 74 -17.92 0.96 -0.58
CA ASP A 74 -17.99 2.32 -1.09
C ASP A 74 -16.57 2.89 -1.21
N PRO A 75 -16.08 3.24 -2.40
CA PRO A 75 -14.72 3.73 -2.60
C PRO A 75 -14.44 5.08 -1.92
N ARG A 76 -15.48 5.83 -1.55
CA ARG A 76 -15.33 7.17 -0.96
C ARG A 76 -14.62 7.14 0.39
N GLN A 77 -14.76 6.07 1.17
CA GLN A 77 -14.08 5.94 2.46
C GLN A 77 -12.56 5.89 2.29
N GLN A 78 -12.07 4.98 1.46
CA GLN A 78 -10.62 4.84 1.22
C GLN A 78 -10.04 6.04 0.48
N LEU A 79 -10.79 6.62 -0.45
CA LEU A 79 -10.37 7.83 -1.13
C LEU A 79 -10.20 9.00 -0.14
N GLY A 80 -11.19 9.20 0.73
CA GLY A 80 -11.12 10.21 1.79
C GLY A 80 -9.96 9.96 2.75
N TRP A 81 -9.70 8.69 3.08
CA TRP A 81 -8.60 8.31 3.97
C TRP A 81 -7.23 8.77 3.45
N VAL A 82 -6.96 8.58 2.15
CA VAL A 82 -5.71 9.05 1.54
C VAL A 82 -5.72 10.56 1.31
N LEU A 83 -6.84 11.12 0.81
CA LEU A 83 -6.93 12.55 0.50
C LEU A 83 -6.73 13.44 1.74
N TRP A 84 -7.26 13.02 2.89
CA TRP A 84 -7.17 13.77 4.15
C TRP A 84 -5.99 13.35 5.05
N ALA A 85 -5.18 12.38 4.63
CA ALA A 85 -3.94 12.04 5.32
C ALA A 85 -2.99 13.24 5.36
N ASP A 86 -2.23 13.37 6.43
CA ASP A 86 -1.21 14.41 6.60
C ASP A 86 0.08 14.04 5.85
N LEU A 87 -0.01 14.10 4.52
CA LEU A 87 1.04 13.75 3.60
C LEU A 87 1.17 14.82 2.50
N PRO A 88 2.36 15.00 1.90
CA PRO A 88 2.53 15.84 0.72
C PRO A 88 1.62 15.38 -0.44
N MET A 89 1.16 16.33 -1.26
CA MET A 89 0.30 16.02 -2.42
C MET A 89 0.97 15.07 -3.41
N GLU A 90 2.30 15.15 -3.56
CA GLU A 90 3.07 14.23 -4.38
C GLU A 90 2.94 12.79 -3.87
N SER A 91 3.14 12.57 -2.57
CA SER A 91 2.97 11.25 -1.93
C SER A 91 1.56 10.71 -2.06
N LYS A 92 0.54 11.58 -1.90
CA LYS A 92 -0.86 11.18 -2.14
C LYS A 92 -1.08 10.72 -3.59
N GLY A 93 -0.52 11.40 -4.57
CA GLY A 93 -0.58 11.01 -5.99
C GLY A 93 0.07 9.65 -6.24
N LYS A 94 1.22 9.38 -5.62
CA LYS A 94 1.88 8.08 -5.68
C LYS A 94 0.98 6.99 -5.10
N VAL A 95 0.48 7.16 -3.89
CA VAL A 95 -0.40 6.19 -3.21
C VAL A 95 -1.68 5.96 -4.01
N LEU A 96 -2.34 7.02 -4.51
CA LEU A 96 -3.62 6.93 -5.21
C LEU A 96 -3.56 6.23 -6.57
N GLY A 97 -2.40 6.10 -7.20
CA GLY A 97 -2.35 5.40 -8.49
C GLY A 97 -0.99 5.27 -9.14
N LEU A 98 -0.06 6.20 -8.96
CA LEU A 98 1.22 6.18 -9.67
C LEU A 98 2.06 4.96 -9.31
N ASN A 99 2.02 4.52 -8.05
CA ASN A 99 2.73 3.32 -7.61
C ASN A 99 2.19 2.06 -8.28
N PHE A 100 0.87 1.89 -8.29
CA PHE A 100 0.25 0.73 -8.94
C PHE A 100 0.49 0.75 -10.45
N LYS A 101 0.37 1.92 -11.09
CA LYS A 101 0.72 2.08 -12.49
C LYS A 101 2.15 1.62 -12.78
N ARG A 102 3.12 1.99 -11.95
CA ARG A 102 4.53 1.56 -12.08
C ARG A 102 4.69 0.04 -12.02
N ILE A 103 3.95 -0.63 -11.12
CA ILE A 103 3.95 -2.10 -11.00
C ILE A 103 3.41 -2.73 -12.29
N VAL A 104 2.27 -2.25 -12.80
CA VAL A 104 1.65 -2.74 -14.04
C VAL A 104 2.56 -2.50 -15.25
N ASP A 105 3.12 -1.30 -15.39
CA ASP A 105 4.03 -0.97 -16.49
C ASP A 105 5.27 -1.89 -16.50
N ARG A 106 5.79 -2.25 -15.32
CA ARG A 106 6.90 -3.20 -15.20
C ARG A 106 6.50 -4.61 -15.60
N ALA A 107 5.33 -5.06 -15.17
CA ALA A 107 4.82 -6.41 -15.47
C ALA A 107 4.48 -6.61 -16.95
N LEU A 108 4.12 -5.55 -17.67
CA LEU A 108 3.75 -5.60 -19.09
C LEU A 108 4.92 -5.34 -20.05
N ARG A 109 6.11 -5.03 -19.53
CA ARG A 109 7.29 -4.91 -20.39
C ARG A 109 7.74 -6.30 -20.85
N PRO A 110 7.96 -6.48 -22.18
CA PRO A 110 8.45 -7.73 -22.72
C PRO A 110 9.89 -8.05 -22.26
#